data_7af9ac70196be8e60e439721a8e39030
#
_entry.id   7af9ac70196be8e60e439721a8e39030
#
_cell.length_a   1.000
_cell.length_b   1.000
_cell.length_c   1.000
_cell.angle_alpha   90.00
_cell.angle_beta   90.00
_cell.angle_gamma   90.00
#
_symmetry.space_group_name_H-M   'P 1'
#
loop_
_entity.id
_entity.type
_entity.pdbx_description
1 polymer ?
#
loop_
_entity_poly.entity_id
_entity_poly.type
_entity_poly.pdbx_seq_one_letter_code
_entity_poly.pdbx_strand_id
1 'polypeptide(L)'
;PYYADDDYIAALVETARPYLAQPHDHLLFSYHGIPLRHLTKADSSRAHCQVVADCCSTCSPAHATCYKAQITRTTQAFARKAGLDPAKWSVSFQSRLVGEPWLSPYTDHLFHELPKAGKRRLLVITPAFVTDCLETLEEIRVAGAQSFKSAGGESFTHIPCLNDQPVWIDLLVSRLRVWQAA
;
A
#
# COMPACT_ATOMS: atom_id res chain seq x y z
N PRO A 1 -6.41 -5.45 14.62
CA PRO A 1 -5.64 -5.13 13.42
C PRO A 1 -4.66 -4.01 13.70
N TYR A 2 -3.41 -4.14 13.23
CA TYR A 2 -2.31 -3.21 13.52
C TYR A 2 -2.00 -2.23 12.37
N TYR A 3 -2.92 -2.09 11.42
CA TYR A 3 -2.75 -1.32 10.18
C TYR A 3 -2.36 0.16 10.36
N ALA A 4 -2.57 0.73 11.54
CA ALA A 4 -2.24 2.13 11.84
C ALA A 4 -1.47 2.28 13.17
N ASP A 5 -0.96 1.18 13.73
CA ASP A 5 -0.16 1.23 14.96
C ASP A 5 1.17 1.94 14.70
N ASP A 6 1.56 2.84 15.59
CA ASP A 6 2.72 3.71 15.40
C ASP A 6 4.04 2.97 15.21
N ASP A 7 4.24 1.86 15.88
CA ASP A 7 5.43 1.00 15.79
C ASP A 7 5.47 0.23 14.46
N TYR A 8 4.32 -0.25 13.95
CA TYR A 8 4.24 -0.85 12.62
C TYR A 8 4.55 0.17 11.52
N ILE A 9 3.96 1.36 11.63
CA ILE A 9 4.24 2.46 10.68
C ILE A 9 5.70 2.91 10.78
N ALA A 10 6.29 2.93 11.98
CA ALA A 10 7.68 3.25 12.18
C ALA A 10 8.60 2.22 11.49
N ALA A 11 8.31 0.92 11.63
CA ALA A 11 9.05 -0.14 10.96
C ALA A 11 8.99 -0.01 9.42
N LEU A 12 7.82 0.27 8.86
CA LEU A 12 7.67 0.52 7.42
C LEU A 12 8.49 1.72 6.94
N VAL A 13 8.42 2.85 7.69
CA VAL A 13 9.17 4.06 7.34
C VAL A 13 10.68 3.83 7.45
N GLU A 14 11.14 3.14 8.49
CA GLU A 14 12.57 2.83 8.67
C GLU A 14 13.11 1.97 7.52
N THR A 15 12.37 0.92 7.13
CA THR A 15 12.70 0.07 5.98
C THR A 15 12.75 0.88 4.68
N ALA A 16 11.83 1.84 4.52
CA ALA A 16 11.75 2.66 3.31
C ALA A 16 12.78 3.80 3.27
N ARG A 17 13.32 4.24 4.42
CA ARG A 17 14.19 5.43 4.54
C ARG A 17 15.36 5.47 3.55
N PRO A 18 16.16 4.39 3.35
CA PRO A 18 17.27 4.41 2.41
C PRO A 18 16.86 4.66 0.96
N TYR A 19 15.64 4.22 0.61
CA TYR A 19 15.07 4.37 -0.73
C TYR A 19 14.48 5.77 -0.92
N LEU A 20 13.76 6.28 0.08
CA LEU A 20 13.20 7.63 0.06
C LEU A 20 14.27 8.73 -0.03
N ALA A 21 15.48 8.47 0.47
CA ALA A 21 16.61 9.38 0.36
C ALA A 21 17.18 9.45 -1.07
N GLN A 22 16.85 8.51 -1.95
CA GLN A 22 17.31 8.50 -3.33
C GLN A 22 16.45 9.41 -4.22
N PRO A 23 17.00 9.99 -5.30
CA PRO A 23 16.21 10.78 -6.23
C PRO A 23 15.08 9.96 -6.85
N HIS A 24 13.83 10.39 -6.65
CA HIS A 24 12.64 9.78 -7.23
C HIS A 24 11.59 10.85 -7.57
N ASP A 25 10.72 10.55 -8.52
CA ASP A 25 9.66 11.46 -8.94
C ASP A 25 8.34 11.13 -8.26
N HIS A 26 8.12 9.85 -7.91
CA HIS A 26 6.87 9.38 -7.33
C HIS A 26 7.06 8.14 -6.47
N LEU A 27 6.30 8.05 -5.37
CA LEU A 27 6.14 6.84 -4.55
C LEU A 27 4.74 6.27 -4.77
N LEU A 28 4.65 5.04 -5.26
CA LEU A 28 3.40 4.32 -5.44
C LEU A 28 3.19 3.33 -4.31
N PHE A 29 2.11 3.51 -3.55
CA PHE A 29 1.64 2.51 -2.59
C PHE A 29 0.78 1.50 -3.33
N SER A 30 1.27 0.28 -3.50
CA SER A 30 0.53 -0.80 -4.16
C SER A 30 -0.01 -1.78 -3.12
N TYR A 31 -1.32 -1.98 -3.14
CA TYR A 31 -2.02 -2.92 -2.25
C TYR A 31 -2.66 -4.03 -3.08
N HIS A 32 -2.82 -5.22 -2.49
CA HIS A 32 -3.61 -6.25 -3.16
C HIS A 32 -5.04 -5.74 -3.39
N GLY A 33 -5.52 -5.82 -4.62
CA GLY A 33 -6.90 -5.49 -4.94
C GLY A 33 -7.87 -6.47 -4.30
N ILE A 34 -9.11 -6.03 -4.09
CA ILE A 34 -10.23 -6.92 -3.76
C ILE A 34 -11.45 -6.53 -4.59
N PRO A 35 -12.36 -7.49 -4.88
CA PRO A 35 -13.62 -7.18 -5.53
C PRO A 35 -14.45 -6.16 -4.74
N LEU A 36 -15.06 -5.18 -5.42
CA LEU A 36 -15.85 -4.13 -4.78
C LEU A 36 -16.97 -4.68 -3.89
N ARG A 37 -17.56 -5.82 -4.27
CA ARG A 37 -18.58 -6.50 -3.47
C ARG A 37 -18.11 -6.87 -2.06
N HIS A 38 -16.82 -7.07 -1.83
CA HIS A 38 -16.28 -7.38 -0.50
C HIS A 38 -16.37 -6.16 0.42
N LEU A 39 -16.16 -4.93 -0.09
CA LEU A 39 -16.34 -3.71 0.69
C LEU A 39 -17.80 -3.51 1.11
N THR A 40 -18.73 -3.72 0.15
CA THR A 40 -20.17 -3.60 0.44
C THR A 40 -20.63 -4.66 1.45
N LYS A 41 -20.10 -5.89 1.38
CA LYS A 41 -20.41 -6.95 2.34
C LYS A 41 -19.85 -6.69 3.73
N ALA A 42 -18.69 -6.04 3.83
CA ALA A 42 -18.06 -5.71 5.10
C ALA A 42 -18.79 -4.58 5.85
N ASP A 43 -19.58 -3.76 5.14
CA ASP A 43 -20.40 -2.71 5.74
C ASP A 43 -21.78 -3.28 6.13
N SER A 44 -21.96 -3.58 7.41
CA SER A 44 -23.22 -4.10 7.94
C SER A 44 -24.40 -3.12 7.78
N SER A 45 -24.12 -1.81 7.74
CA SER A 45 -25.15 -0.78 7.52
C SER A 45 -25.65 -0.74 6.08
N ARG A 46 -24.83 -1.19 5.11
CA ARG A 46 -25.06 -1.06 3.65
C ARG A 46 -25.35 0.36 3.18
N ALA A 47 -25.05 1.36 3.99
CA ALA A 47 -25.35 2.78 3.75
C ALA A 47 -24.12 3.65 3.67
N HIS A 48 -22.91 3.11 3.86
CA HIS A 48 -21.68 3.89 3.91
C HIS A 48 -20.69 3.53 2.81
N CYS A 49 -20.16 2.30 2.81
CA CYS A 49 -19.14 1.89 1.84
C CYS A 49 -19.67 1.93 0.41
N GLN A 50 -19.03 2.74 -0.45
CA GLN A 50 -19.40 2.99 -1.85
C GLN A 50 -20.75 3.69 -2.06
N VAL A 51 -21.43 4.10 -1.01
CA VAL A 51 -22.67 4.88 -1.05
C VAL A 51 -22.38 6.34 -0.76
N VAL A 52 -21.57 6.60 0.27
CA VAL A 52 -21.14 7.96 0.63
C VAL A 52 -19.92 8.34 -0.21
N ALA A 53 -19.94 9.53 -0.81
CA ALA A 53 -18.77 10.10 -1.46
C ALA A 53 -17.63 10.20 -0.44
N ASP A 54 -16.39 9.86 -0.86
CA ASP A 54 -15.22 9.85 0.02
C ASP A 54 -15.42 9.08 1.32
N CYS A 55 -16.13 7.96 1.26
CA CYS A 55 -16.52 7.15 2.41
C CYS A 55 -15.34 6.80 3.34
N CYS A 56 -14.11 6.71 2.84
CA CYS A 56 -12.92 6.44 3.66
C CYS A 56 -12.47 7.65 4.50
N SER A 57 -12.86 8.87 4.11
CA SER A 57 -12.57 10.12 4.83
C SER A 57 -13.71 10.51 5.79
N THR A 58 -14.93 10.06 5.52
CA THR A 58 -16.11 10.31 6.36
C THR A 58 -16.17 9.30 7.51
N CYS A 59 -16.11 9.75 8.75
CA CYS A 59 -16.11 8.87 9.92
C CYS A 59 -17.32 7.92 9.94
N SER A 60 -17.05 6.62 10.14
CA SER A 60 -18.09 5.59 10.18
C SER A 60 -17.63 4.35 10.97
N PRO A 61 -18.53 3.68 11.70
CA PRO A 61 -18.26 2.37 12.29
C PRO A 61 -17.86 1.30 11.25
N ALA A 62 -18.29 1.43 9.99
CA ALA A 62 -17.93 0.53 8.90
C ALA A 62 -16.40 0.47 8.64
N HIS A 63 -15.65 1.48 9.06
CA HIS A 63 -14.18 1.50 8.92
C HIS A 63 -13.48 0.40 9.73
N ALA A 64 -14.09 -0.10 10.80
CA ALA A 64 -13.51 -1.16 11.63
C ALA A 64 -13.21 -2.44 10.83
N THR A 65 -14.02 -2.73 9.81
CA THR A 65 -13.92 -3.91 8.95
C THR A 65 -13.62 -3.58 7.49
N CYS A 66 -13.60 -2.30 7.11
CA CYS A 66 -13.39 -1.89 5.73
C CYS A 66 -11.90 -1.92 5.36
N TYR A 67 -11.52 -2.85 4.47
CA TYR A 67 -10.16 -2.97 3.95
C TYR A 67 -9.63 -1.66 3.35
N LYS A 68 -10.42 -0.99 2.50
CA LYS A 68 -10.03 0.28 1.86
C LYS A 68 -9.75 1.38 2.88
N ALA A 69 -10.59 1.50 3.93
CA ALA A 69 -10.37 2.48 4.98
C ALA A 69 -9.10 2.18 5.79
N GLN A 70 -8.82 0.90 6.07
CA GLN A 70 -7.62 0.50 6.82
C GLN A 70 -6.35 0.81 6.05
N ILE A 71 -6.24 0.44 4.76
CA ILE A 71 -5.06 0.76 3.95
C ILE A 71 -4.90 2.26 3.71
N THR A 72 -6.00 3.02 3.60
CA THR A 72 -5.95 4.48 3.52
C THR A 72 -5.29 5.07 4.77
N ARG A 73 -5.64 4.57 5.95
CA ARG A 73 -5.03 5.00 7.23
C ARG A 73 -3.55 4.61 7.31
N THR A 74 -3.19 3.39 6.88
CA THR A 74 -1.77 2.96 6.79
C THR A 74 -0.98 3.94 5.93
N THR A 75 -1.47 4.22 4.71
CA THR A 75 -0.81 5.15 3.78
C THR A 75 -0.66 6.54 4.34
N GLN A 76 -1.74 7.10 4.92
CA GLN A 76 -1.72 8.44 5.51
C GLN A 76 -0.79 8.52 6.72
N ALA A 77 -0.77 7.50 7.57
CA ALA A 77 0.14 7.44 8.72
C ALA A 77 1.60 7.36 8.28
N PHE A 78 1.90 6.52 7.28
CA PHE A 78 3.22 6.44 6.67
C PHE A 78 3.63 7.78 6.07
N ALA A 79 2.78 8.39 5.23
CA ALA A 79 3.08 9.64 4.54
C ALA A 79 3.37 10.79 5.53
N ARG A 80 2.57 10.90 6.61
CA ARG A 80 2.82 11.88 7.69
C ARG A 80 4.15 11.61 8.39
N LYS A 81 4.40 10.36 8.80
CA LYS A 81 5.61 9.99 9.55
C LYS A 81 6.89 10.15 8.72
N ALA A 82 6.80 9.89 7.43
CA ALA A 82 7.91 10.06 6.49
C ALA A 82 8.04 11.49 5.94
N GLY A 83 7.12 12.40 6.25
CA GLY A 83 7.13 13.79 5.75
C GLY A 83 6.96 13.91 4.24
N LEU A 84 6.14 13.03 3.62
CA LEU A 84 5.98 13.00 2.17
C LEU A 84 5.12 14.16 1.67
N ASP A 85 5.54 14.77 0.57
CA ASP A 85 4.73 15.70 -0.20
C ASP A 85 3.51 14.97 -0.82
N PRO A 86 2.26 15.41 -0.54
CA PRO A 86 1.05 14.78 -1.08
C PRO A 86 1.01 14.69 -2.62
N ALA A 87 1.70 15.58 -3.32
CA ALA A 87 1.78 15.57 -4.79
C ALA A 87 2.71 14.47 -5.35
N LYS A 88 3.55 13.87 -4.50
CA LYS A 88 4.59 12.91 -4.89
C LYS A 88 4.28 11.46 -4.56
N TRP A 89 3.07 11.14 -4.16
CA TRP A 89 2.67 9.76 -3.94
C TRP A 89 1.22 9.49 -4.36
N SER A 90 0.90 8.23 -4.59
CA SER A 90 -0.46 7.78 -4.85
C SER A 90 -0.66 6.33 -4.40
N VAL A 91 -1.92 5.89 -4.39
CA VAL A 91 -2.32 4.53 -4.04
C VAL A 91 -2.84 3.81 -5.28
N SER A 92 -2.53 2.53 -5.41
CA SER A 92 -3.03 1.65 -6.45
C SER A 92 -3.31 0.25 -5.92
N PHE A 93 -3.93 -0.58 -6.77
CA PHE A 93 -4.33 -1.94 -6.43
C PHE A 93 -3.82 -2.92 -7.49
N GLN A 94 -3.13 -3.96 -7.02
CA GLN A 94 -2.52 -5.01 -7.83
C GLN A 94 -3.33 -6.32 -7.80
N SER A 95 -2.92 -7.31 -8.59
CA SER A 95 -3.36 -8.72 -8.51
C SER A 95 -4.85 -8.92 -8.78
N ARG A 96 -5.47 -8.03 -9.60
CA ARG A 96 -6.89 -8.15 -9.94
C ARG A 96 -7.14 -9.36 -10.85
N LEU A 97 -8.30 -9.99 -10.63
CA LEU A 97 -8.82 -11.00 -11.55
C LEU A 97 -9.87 -10.38 -12.50
N VAL A 98 -10.04 -11.00 -13.66
CA VAL A 98 -11.08 -10.60 -14.60
C VAL A 98 -12.45 -11.15 -14.17
N GLY A 99 -13.53 -10.50 -14.60
CA GLY A 99 -14.89 -11.00 -14.43
C GLY A 99 -15.79 -10.19 -13.50
N GLU A 100 -15.24 -9.35 -12.63
CA GLU A 100 -15.99 -8.42 -11.79
C GLU A 100 -15.20 -7.13 -11.48
N PRO A 101 -15.86 -6.05 -11.04
CA PRO A 101 -15.18 -4.82 -10.64
C PRO A 101 -14.32 -4.99 -9.38
N TRP A 102 -13.08 -4.55 -9.43
CA TRP A 102 -12.10 -4.53 -8.33
C TRP A 102 -11.78 -3.11 -7.91
N LEU A 103 -11.17 -2.96 -6.74
CA LEU A 103 -10.59 -1.68 -6.30
C LEU A 103 -9.62 -1.13 -7.34
N SER A 104 -9.73 0.17 -7.61
CA SER A 104 -8.90 0.93 -8.57
C SER A 104 -8.38 2.21 -7.91
N PRO A 105 -7.36 2.90 -8.50
CA PRO A 105 -6.72 2.61 -9.78
C PRO A 105 -5.89 1.32 -9.78
N TYR A 106 -5.74 0.69 -10.94
CA TYR A 106 -4.98 -0.54 -11.08
C TYR A 106 -3.49 -0.27 -11.23
N THR A 107 -2.67 -1.04 -10.52
CA THR A 107 -1.21 -0.85 -10.49
C THR A 107 -0.57 -1.05 -11.86
N ASP A 108 -0.98 -2.08 -12.60
CA ASP A 108 -0.52 -2.37 -13.96
C ASP A 108 -0.78 -1.21 -14.93
N HIS A 109 -1.94 -0.54 -14.84
CA HIS A 109 -2.24 0.64 -15.64
C HIS A 109 -1.34 1.82 -15.27
N LEU A 110 -1.12 2.08 -13.98
CA LEU A 110 -0.28 3.19 -13.53
C LEU A 110 1.19 3.01 -13.95
N PHE A 111 1.70 1.79 -14.10
CA PHE A 111 3.03 1.56 -14.67
C PHE A 111 3.17 2.08 -16.10
N HIS A 112 2.08 2.19 -16.84
CA HIS A 112 2.08 2.78 -18.18
C HIS A 112 1.75 4.28 -18.20
N GLU A 113 1.00 4.78 -17.22
CA GLU A 113 0.54 6.17 -17.18
C GLU A 113 1.56 7.11 -16.52
N LEU A 114 2.20 6.68 -15.43
CA LEU A 114 3.15 7.52 -14.68
C LEU A 114 4.34 8.02 -15.52
N PRO A 115 5.01 7.19 -16.34
CA PRO A 115 6.09 7.68 -17.19
C PRO A 115 5.63 8.72 -18.21
N LYS A 116 4.43 8.56 -18.78
CA LYS A 116 3.81 9.52 -19.72
C LYS A 116 3.48 10.85 -19.04
N ALA A 117 3.17 10.82 -17.74
CA ALA A 117 2.96 12.00 -16.92
C ALA A 117 4.27 12.62 -16.38
N GLY A 118 5.44 12.20 -16.89
CA GLY A 118 6.74 12.72 -16.50
C GLY A 118 7.32 12.13 -15.21
N LYS A 119 6.66 11.17 -14.59
CA LYS A 119 7.12 10.47 -13.37
C LYS A 119 7.95 9.25 -13.76
N ARG A 120 9.22 9.49 -14.08
CA ARG A 120 10.08 8.49 -14.72
C ARG A 120 10.96 7.70 -13.75
N ARG A 121 11.08 8.17 -12.50
CA ARG A 121 11.80 7.48 -11.41
C ARG A 121 10.80 7.09 -10.34
N LEU A 122 10.42 5.80 -10.32
CA LEU A 122 9.35 5.27 -9.48
C LEU A 122 9.91 4.46 -8.32
N LEU A 123 9.46 4.79 -7.11
CA LEU A 123 9.49 3.89 -5.96
C LEU A 123 8.14 3.22 -5.80
N VAL A 124 8.13 1.94 -5.48
CA VAL A 124 6.91 1.19 -5.15
C VAL A 124 7.06 0.55 -3.79
N ILE A 125 6.06 0.71 -2.94
CA ILE A 125 5.97 0.06 -1.63
C ILE A 125 4.66 -0.73 -1.53
N THR A 126 4.70 -1.89 -0.89
CA THR A 126 3.57 -2.82 -0.78
C THR A 126 3.22 -3.08 0.70
N PRO A 127 2.67 -2.11 1.45
CA PRO A 127 2.62 -2.16 2.91
C PRO A 127 1.76 -3.30 3.49
N ALA A 128 0.75 -3.77 2.77
CA ALA A 128 -0.09 -4.89 3.24
C ALA A 128 0.64 -6.24 3.20
N PHE A 129 1.77 -6.32 2.51
CA PHE A 129 2.62 -7.51 2.47
C PHE A 129 3.76 -7.32 3.47
N VAL A 130 3.70 -8.04 4.59
CA VAL A 130 4.75 -7.97 5.63
C VAL A 130 5.98 -8.80 5.26
N THR A 131 5.81 -9.78 4.36
CA THR A 131 6.88 -10.63 3.82
C THR A 131 6.78 -10.63 2.31
N ASP A 132 7.93 -10.59 1.62
CA ASP A 132 7.98 -10.71 0.18
C ASP A 132 7.42 -12.07 -0.28
N CYS A 133 6.66 -12.03 -1.36
CA CYS A 133 5.96 -13.17 -1.93
C CYS A 133 5.91 -13.03 -3.46
N LEU A 134 5.20 -13.91 -4.14
CA LEU A 134 5.09 -13.89 -5.60
C LEU A 134 4.54 -12.56 -6.12
N GLU A 135 3.53 -12.00 -5.44
CA GLU A 135 2.89 -10.74 -5.81
C GLU A 135 3.81 -9.53 -5.64
N THR A 136 4.80 -9.58 -4.75
CA THR A 136 5.75 -8.48 -4.56
C THR A 136 7.00 -8.65 -5.41
N LEU A 137 7.52 -9.87 -5.54
CA LEU A 137 8.76 -10.15 -6.24
C LEU A 137 8.55 -10.30 -7.75
N GLU A 138 7.58 -11.09 -8.18
CA GLU A 138 7.34 -11.33 -9.61
C GLU A 138 6.42 -10.25 -10.20
N GLU A 139 5.22 -10.06 -9.66
CA GLU A 139 4.25 -9.14 -10.25
C GLU A 139 4.75 -7.68 -10.20
N ILE A 140 5.27 -7.21 -9.04
CA ILE A 140 5.71 -5.82 -8.89
C ILE A 140 7.16 -5.64 -9.31
N ARG A 141 8.10 -6.38 -8.70
CA ARG A 141 9.53 -6.11 -8.87
C ARG A 141 10.05 -6.50 -10.24
N VAL A 142 9.55 -7.59 -10.84
CA VAL A 142 10.01 -8.07 -12.16
C VAL A 142 9.09 -7.55 -13.25
N ALA A 143 7.85 -8.02 -13.34
CA ALA A 143 6.92 -7.68 -14.42
C ALA A 143 6.54 -6.20 -14.39
N GLY A 144 6.30 -5.63 -13.21
CA GLY A 144 5.99 -4.22 -13.03
C GLY A 144 7.14 -3.31 -13.47
N ALA A 145 8.38 -3.63 -13.08
CA ALA A 145 9.56 -2.88 -13.53
C ALA A 145 9.75 -2.94 -15.05
N GLN A 146 9.50 -4.10 -15.65
CA GLN A 146 9.57 -4.27 -17.11
C GLN A 146 8.52 -3.43 -17.82
N SER A 147 7.26 -3.47 -17.35
CA SER A 147 6.15 -2.68 -17.89
C SER A 147 6.42 -1.18 -17.79
N PHE A 148 6.86 -0.71 -16.61
CA PHE A 148 7.17 0.69 -16.36
C PHE A 148 8.31 1.21 -17.28
N LYS A 149 9.41 0.45 -17.39
CA LYS A 149 10.53 0.81 -18.27
C LYS A 149 10.13 0.80 -19.75
N SER A 150 9.35 -0.19 -20.19
CA SER A 150 8.84 -0.24 -21.56
C SER A 150 7.93 0.94 -21.92
N ALA A 151 7.27 1.53 -20.91
CA ALA A 151 6.44 2.73 -21.07
C ALA A 151 7.24 4.05 -21.03
N GLY A 152 8.57 4.00 -20.91
CA GLY A 152 9.46 5.18 -20.89
C GLY A 152 9.95 5.59 -19.50
N GLY A 153 9.78 4.74 -18.49
CA GLY A 153 10.37 4.93 -17.17
C GLY A 153 11.89 4.77 -17.18
N GLU A 154 12.58 5.54 -16.34
CA GLU A 154 14.05 5.53 -16.23
C GLU A 154 14.53 4.58 -15.14
N SER A 155 13.93 4.67 -13.95
CA SER A 155 14.26 3.79 -12.85
C SER A 155 13.02 3.31 -12.11
N PHE A 156 13.07 2.07 -11.68
CA PHE A 156 12.01 1.43 -10.89
C PHE A 156 12.66 0.72 -9.71
N THR A 157 12.21 1.02 -8.51
CA THR A 157 12.68 0.38 -7.30
C THR A 157 11.49 -0.08 -6.46
N HIS A 158 11.36 -1.38 -6.26
CA HIS A 158 10.46 -1.95 -5.25
C HIS A 158 11.18 -1.92 -3.90
N ILE A 159 10.58 -1.24 -2.93
CA ILE A 159 11.04 -1.24 -1.53
C ILE A 159 10.68 -2.60 -0.93
N PRO A 160 11.64 -3.38 -0.42
CA PRO A 160 11.36 -4.69 0.14
C PRO A 160 10.31 -4.65 1.25
N CYS A 161 9.57 -5.72 1.42
CA CYS A 161 8.69 -5.89 2.58
C CYS A 161 9.50 -5.93 3.88
N LEU A 162 8.84 -5.96 5.02
CA LEU A 162 9.52 -5.98 6.33
C LEU A 162 10.37 -7.24 6.53
N ASN A 163 9.94 -8.37 5.99
CA ASN A 163 10.68 -9.65 6.03
C ASN A 163 11.22 -9.96 7.44
N ASP A 164 12.53 -10.10 7.54
CA ASP A 164 13.29 -10.35 8.78
C ASP A 164 13.98 -9.10 9.33
N GLN A 165 13.54 -7.90 8.93
CA GLN A 165 14.12 -6.66 9.45
C GLN A 165 14.07 -6.64 10.99
N PRO A 166 15.20 -6.33 11.67
CA PRO A 166 15.26 -6.36 13.13
C PRO A 166 14.16 -5.56 13.82
N VAL A 167 13.87 -4.36 13.32
CA VAL A 167 12.80 -3.50 13.86
C VAL A 167 11.42 -4.17 13.81
N TRP A 168 11.15 -4.96 12.79
CA TRP A 168 9.90 -5.72 12.66
C TRP A 168 9.87 -6.94 13.58
N ILE A 169 10.97 -7.68 13.65
CA ILE A 169 11.08 -8.86 14.52
C ILE A 169 10.96 -8.44 15.99
N ASP A 170 11.62 -7.37 16.41
CA ASP A 170 11.52 -6.83 17.78
C ASP A 170 10.09 -6.43 18.13
N LEU A 171 9.37 -5.81 17.19
CA LEU A 171 7.95 -5.49 17.36
C LEU A 171 7.10 -6.74 17.56
N LEU A 172 7.29 -7.78 16.74
CA LEU A 172 6.55 -9.04 16.87
C LEU A 172 6.84 -9.71 18.22
N VAL A 173 8.10 -9.76 18.64
CA VAL A 173 8.51 -10.29 19.96
C VAL A 173 7.84 -9.52 21.10
N SER A 174 7.83 -8.19 21.02
CA SER A 174 7.17 -7.34 22.03
C SER A 174 5.67 -7.66 22.16
N ARG A 175 4.98 -7.79 21.02
CA ARG A 175 3.55 -8.14 20.97
C ARG A 175 3.27 -9.53 21.54
N LEU A 176 4.11 -10.51 21.21
CA LEU A 176 4.00 -11.86 21.75
C LEU A 176 4.16 -11.88 23.28
N ARG A 177 5.14 -11.13 23.81
CA ARG A 177 5.33 -11.00 25.27
C ARG A 177 4.12 -10.42 25.98
N VAL A 178 3.53 -9.35 25.43
CA VAL A 178 2.30 -8.76 25.96
C VAL A 178 1.15 -9.77 25.94
N TRP A 179 1.00 -10.50 24.84
CA TRP A 179 -0.06 -11.52 24.74
C TRP A 179 0.13 -12.69 25.69
N GLN A 180 1.38 -13.10 25.96
CA GLN A 180 1.68 -14.18 26.93
C GLN A 180 1.42 -13.76 28.38
N ALA A 181 1.45 -12.45 28.66
CA ALA A 181 1.24 -11.91 30.00
C ALA A 181 -0.23 -11.58 30.31
N ALA A 182 -1.12 -11.66 29.30
CA ALA A 182 -2.55 -11.36 29.42
C ALA A 182 -3.39 -12.62 29.69
#